data_442124d420c550cd98ad7a4d081b144b
#
_entry.id   442124d420c550cd98ad7a4d081b144b
#
_cell.length_a   1.000
_cell.length_b   1.000
_cell.length_c   1.000
_cell.angle_alpha   90.00
_cell.angle_beta   90.00
_cell.angle_gamma   90.00
#
_symmetry.space_group_name_H-M   'P 1'
#
loop_
_entity.id
_entity.type
_entity.pdbx_description
1 polymer ?
#
loop_
_entity_poly.entity_id
_entity_poly.type
_entity_poly.pdbx_seq_one_letter_code
_entity_poly.pdbx_strand_id
1 'polypeptide(L)'
;MSAQEKKALSNRVAQAISEGDLDALDDLMTPELAEEFKRDVTEIRRAFPDYAGTNVEQIAEGEKVANRFVFLGTHLGEFEGVSPTGKRVEFVGHSIDRVVEGKIVESWVEVDMLGVMQQLGAVSESG
;
A
#
# COMPACT_ATOMS: atom_id res chain seq x y z
N MET A 1 23.53 -1.24 1.78
CA MET A 1 22.62 -1.97 0.87
C MET A 1 22.74 -1.46 -0.55
N SER A 2 22.65 -2.35 -1.51
CA SER A 2 22.60 -1.99 -2.93
C SER A 2 21.21 -1.43 -3.29
N ALA A 3 21.12 -0.83 -4.48
CA ALA A 3 19.83 -0.37 -5.01
C ALA A 3 18.84 -1.54 -5.12
N GLN A 4 19.30 -2.71 -5.56
CA GLN A 4 18.45 -3.89 -5.69
C GLN A 4 17.96 -4.40 -4.33
N GLU A 5 18.81 -4.37 -3.31
CA GLU A 5 18.44 -4.78 -1.96
C GLU A 5 17.38 -3.83 -1.36
N LYS A 6 17.52 -2.52 -1.61
CA LYS A 6 16.54 -1.53 -1.16
C LYS A 6 15.20 -1.71 -1.85
N LYS A 7 15.20 -1.97 -3.16
CA LYS A 7 13.98 -2.27 -3.92
C LYS A 7 13.31 -3.52 -3.39
N ALA A 8 14.10 -4.56 -3.09
CA ALA A 8 13.57 -5.80 -2.53
C ALA A 8 12.90 -5.58 -1.17
N LEU A 9 13.43 -4.66 -0.37
CA LEU A 9 12.83 -4.33 0.92
C LEU A 9 11.42 -3.75 0.74
N SER A 10 11.26 -2.78 -0.18
CA SER A 10 9.93 -2.24 -0.52
C SER A 10 8.99 -3.33 -1.05
N ASN A 11 9.50 -4.27 -1.83
CA ASN A 11 8.69 -5.37 -2.35
C ASN A 11 8.24 -6.33 -1.25
N ARG A 12 9.06 -6.53 -0.22
CA ARG A 12 8.65 -7.33 0.95
C ARG A 12 7.50 -6.67 1.72
N VAL A 13 7.49 -5.35 1.77
CA VAL A 13 6.36 -4.63 2.39
C VAL A 13 5.07 -4.91 1.62
N ALA A 14 5.10 -4.80 0.29
CA ALA A 14 3.93 -5.11 -0.54
C ALA A 14 3.47 -6.56 -0.36
N GLN A 15 4.42 -7.49 -0.24
CA GLN A 15 4.12 -8.90 -0.01
C GLN A 15 3.45 -9.12 1.36
N ALA A 16 4.00 -8.51 2.42
CA ALA A 16 3.43 -8.63 3.76
C ALA A 16 2.00 -8.09 3.80
N ILE A 17 1.75 -6.95 3.16
CA ILE A 17 0.41 -6.37 3.06
C ILE A 17 -0.53 -7.32 2.33
N SER A 18 -0.08 -7.88 1.20
CA SER A 18 -0.88 -8.77 0.35
C SER A 18 -1.25 -10.07 1.06
N GLU A 19 -0.36 -10.58 1.91
CA GLU A 19 -0.59 -11.80 2.67
C GLU A 19 -1.33 -11.56 3.99
N GLY A 20 -1.50 -10.30 4.36
CA GLY A 20 -2.07 -9.95 5.65
C GLY A 20 -1.15 -10.31 6.82
N ASP A 21 0.14 -10.48 6.55
CA ASP A 21 1.16 -10.80 7.56
C ASP A 21 1.73 -9.50 8.13
N LEU A 22 0.97 -8.86 9.02
CA LEU A 22 1.34 -7.55 9.54
C LEU A 22 2.56 -7.60 10.46
N ASP A 23 2.79 -8.73 11.14
CA ASP A 23 3.95 -8.87 12.01
C ASP A 23 5.27 -8.83 11.22
N ALA A 24 5.25 -9.24 9.96
CA ALA A 24 6.43 -9.16 9.09
C ALA A 24 6.91 -7.71 8.91
N LEU A 25 6.03 -6.73 9.05
CA LEU A 25 6.39 -5.32 8.93
C LEU A 25 7.38 -4.88 10.01
N ASP A 26 7.38 -5.53 11.17
CA ASP A 26 8.30 -5.20 12.25
C ASP A 26 9.76 -5.45 11.88
N ASP A 27 10.01 -6.38 10.95
CA ASP A 27 11.36 -6.69 10.47
C ASP A 27 11.81 -5.76 9.34
N LEU A 28 10.86 -5.02 8.75
CA LEU A 28 11.11 -4.24 7.53
C LEU A 28 11.24 -2.74 7.79
N MET A 29 10.69 -2.25 8.89
CA MET A 29 10.62 -0.83 9.17
C MET A 29 10.76 -0.54 10.66
N THR A 30 10.90 0.75 11.00
CA THR A 30 10.99 1.19 12.39
C THR A 30 9.67 0.92 13.13
N PRO A 31 9.71 0.78 14.48
CA PRO A 31 8.50 0.47 15.23
C PRO A 31 7.34 1.44 15.02
N GLU A 32 7.60 2.73 15.01
CA GLU A 32 6.56 3.74 14.82
C GLU A 32 5.91 3.63 13.44
N LEU A 33 6.74 3.43 12.42
CA LEU A 33 6.25 3.30 11.05
C LEU A 33 5.47 1.99 10.87
N ALA A 34 5.94 0.91 11.48
CA ALA A 34 5.24 -0.37 11.45
C ALA A 34 3.85 -0.25 12.06
N GLU A 35 3.71 0.47 13.17
CA GLU A 35 2.40 0.69 13.81
C GLU A 35 1.44 1.45 12.91
N GLU A 36 1.93 2.48 12.21
CA GLU A 36 1.11 3.24 11.25
C GLU A 36 0.63 2.34 10.11
N PHE A 37 1.53 1.56 9.53
CA PHE A 37 1.20 0.65 8.44
C PHE A 37 0.21 -0.42 8.87
N LYS A 38 0.41 -1.01 10.05
CA LYS A 38 -0.50 -2.04 10.58
C LYS A 38 -1.91 -1.49 10.75
N ARG A 39 -2.03 -0.27 11.27
CA ARG A 39 -3.32 0.38 11.46
C ARG A 39 -4.02 0.62 10.12
N ASP A 40 -3.29 1.21 9.17
CA ASP A 40 -3.87 1.55 7.87
C ASP A 40 -4.24 0.30 7.07
N VAL A 41 -3.39 -0.71 7.07
CA VAL A 41 -3.66 -1.96 6.38
C VAL A 41 -4.84 -2.71 7.02
N THR A 42 -4.93 -2.69 8.35
CA THR A 42 -6.06 -3.30 9.05
C THR A 42 -7.37 -2.66 8.61
N GLU A 43 -7.41 -1.33 8.52
CA GLU A 43 -8.60 -0.60 8.08
C GLU A 43 -8.99 -0.96 6.64
N ILE A 44 -8.01 -0.97 5.74
CA ILE A 44 -8.31 -1.24 4.33
C ILE A 44 -8.73 -2.70 4.12
N ARG A 45 -8.16 -3.64 4.87
CA ARG A 45 -8.52 -5.05 4.74
C ARG A 45 -9.86 -5.41 5.38
N ARG A 46 -10.41 -4.55 6.24
CA ARG A 46 -11.80 -4.71 6.70
C ARG A 46 -12.78 -4.52 5.55
N ALA A 47 -12.50 -3.53 4.69
CA ALA A 47 -13.35 -3.23 3.54
C ALA A 47 -13.01 -4.11 2.33
N PHE A 48 -11.75 -4.48 2.17
CA PHE A 48 -11.24 -5.27 1.05
C PHE A 48 -10.42 -6.45 1.60
N PRO A 49 -11.07 -7.53 2.04
CA PRO A 49 -10.36 -8.65 2.70
C PRO A 49 -9.30 -9.33 1.84
N ASP A 50 -9.44 -9.27 0.52
CA ASP A 50 -8.52 -9.85 -0.45
C ASP A 50 -7.51 -8.83 -1.01
N TYR A 51 -7.32 -7.69 -0.31
CA TYR A 51 -6.42 -6.63 -0.74
C TYR A 51 -5.01 -7.16 -0.96
N ALA A 52 -4.52 -7.06 -2.19
CA ALA A 52 -3.22 -7.59 -2.58
C ALA A 52 -2.69 -6.88 -3.82
N GLY A 53 -1.39 -6.75 -3.92
CA GLY A 53 -0.79 -6.10 -5.07
C GLY A 53 0.72 -6.13 -5.06
N THR A 54 1.31 -5.29 -5.89
CA THR A 54 2.76 -5.27 -6.10
C THR A 54 3.22 -3.89 -6.55
N ASN A 55 4.52 -3.65 -6.38
CA ASN A 55 5.19 -2.50 -7.00
C ASN A 55 5.45 -2.85 -8.46
N VAL A 56 4.87 -2.09 -9.37
CA VAL A 56 4.98 -2.33 -10.81
C VAL A 56 6.16 -1.60 -11.44
N GLU A 57 6.70 -0.61 -10.74
CA GLU A 57 7.86 0.15 -11.18
C GLU A 57 8.61 0.67 -9.96
N GLN A 58 9.94 0.60 -9.99
CA GLN A 58 10.76 1.07 -8.87
C GLN A 58 11.99 1.80 -9.40
N ILE A 59 12.36 2.87 -8.70
CA ILE A 59 13.58 3.63 -8.96
C ILE A 59 14.24 3.85 -7.60
N ALA A 60 15.53 3.56 -7.50
CA ALA A 60 16.28 3.75 -6.26
C ALA A 60 17.47 4.66 -6.48
N GLU A 61 17.64 5.63 -5.58
CA GLU A 61 18.80 6.52 -5.58
C GLU A 61 19.09 6.93 -4.13
N GLY A 62 20.35 6.83 -3.73
CA GLY A 62 20.75 7.14 -2.37
C GLY A 62 20.00 6.26 -1.37
N GLU A 63 19.41 6.87 -0.36
CA GLU A 63 18.63 6.16 0.66
C GLU A 63 17.20 5.87 0.24
N LYS A 64 16.75 6.39 -0.90
CA LYS A 64 15.33 6.37 -1.26
C LYS A 64 15.00 5.40 -2.37
N VAL A 65 13.82 4.79 -2.23
CA VAL A 65 13.20 3.96 -3.27
C VAL A 65 11.85 4.57 -3.60
N ALA A 66 11.65 4.92 -4.86
CA ALA A 66 10.34 5.34 -5.35
C ALA A 66 9.66 4.13 -5.95
N ASN A 67 8.40 3.92 -5.57
CA ASN A 67 7.59 2.79 -6.01
C ASN A 67 6.32 3.32 -6.68
N ARG A 68 5.94 2.72 -7.80
CA ARG A 68 4.60 2.86 -8.34
C ARG A 68 3.91 1.52 -8.15
N PHE A 69 2.79 1.50 -7.48
CA PHE A 69 2.14 0.25 -7.10
C PHE A 69 0.70 0.15 -7.60
N VAL A 70 0.24 -1.08 -7.74
CA VAL A 70 -1.15 -1.41 -8.04
C VAL A 70 -1.59 -2.50 -7.08
N PHE A 71 -2.65 -2.22 -6.32
CA PHE A 71 -3.30 -3.20 -5.46
C PHE A 71 -4.74 -3.37 -5.93
N LEU A 72 -5.29 -4.54 -5.67
CA LEU A 72 -6.66 -4.89 -6.04
C LEU A 72 -7.37 -5.44 -4.82
N GLY A 73 -8.67 -5.19 -4.73
CA GLY A 73 -9.49 -5.74 -3.67
C GLY A 73 -10.95 -5.76 -4.05
N THR A 74 -11.72 -6.63 -3.40
CA THR A 74 -13.17 -6.71 -3.57
C THR A 74 -13.84 -6.00 -2.42
N HIS A 75 -14.74 -5.07 -2.73
CA HIS A 75 -15.42 -4.22 -1.76
C HIS A 75 -16.52 -5.00 -1.02
N LEU A 76 -16.16 -5.57 0.12
CA LEU A 76 -17.06 -6.40 0.93
C LEU A 76 -17.42 -5.80 2.28
N GLY A 77 -16.74 -4.73 2.69
CA GLY A 77 -17.04 -3.97 3.92
C GLY A 77 -17.17 -2.50 3.64
N GLU A 78 -17.77 -1.76 4.55
CA GLU A 78 -17.93 -0.31 4.40
C GLU A 78 -16.57 0.36 4.23
N PHE A 79 -16.47 1.27 3.25
CA PHE A 79 -15.26 2.03 2.98
C PHE A 79 -15.61 3.48 2.71
N GLU A 80 -15.05 4.40 3.50
CA GLU A 80 -15.25 5.84 3.36
C GLU A 80 -16.73 6.20 3.26
N GLY A 81 -17.57 5.58 4.08
CA GLY A 81 -19.01 5.82 4.10
C GLY A 81 -19.77 5.12 2.98
N VAL A 82 -19.12 4.33 2.15
CA VAL A 82 -19.76 3.59 1.06
C VAL A 82 -20.04 2.16 1.51
N SER A 83 -21.32 1.78 1.48
CA SER A 83 -21.74 0.41 1.80
C SER A 83 -21.16 -0.59 0.79
N PRO A 84 -20.95 -1.85 1.18
CA PRO A 84 -20.36 -2.85 0.30
C PRO A 84 -21.05 -2.93 -1.05
N THR A 85 -20.27 -2.82 -2.13
CA THR A 85 -20.77 -2.89 -3.51
C THR A 85 -20.52 -4.24 -4.16
N GLY A 86 -19.60 -5.04 -3.60
CA GLY A 86 -19.13 -6.28 -4.22
C GLY A 86 -18.23 -6.06 -5.43
N LYS A 87 -17.89 -4.83 -5.76
CA LYS A 87 -17.06 -4.52 -6.92
C LYS A 87 -15.59 -4.80 -6.64
N ARG A 88 -14.88 -5.24 -7.68
CA ARG A 88 -13.43 -5.33 -7.63
C ARG A 88 -12.86 -3.96 -7.95
N VAL A 89 -11.96 -3.48 -7.09
CA VAL A 89 -11.43 -2.11 -7.15
C VAL A 89 -9.93 -2.16 -7.30
N GLU A 90 -9.41 -1.29 -8.17
CA GLU A 90 -7.98 -1.11 -8.37
C GLU A 90 -7.50 0.14 -7.63
N PHE A 91 -6.46 -0.03 -6.81
CA PHE A 91 -5.81 1.05 -6.07
C PHE A 91 -4.47 1.32 -6.74
N VAL A 92 -4.31 2.50 -7.32
CA VAL A 92 -3.06 2.91 -7.96
C VAL A 92 -2.43 4.00 -7.11
N GLY A 93 -1.13 3.90 -6.88
CA GLY A 93 -0.46 4.91 -6.09
C GLY A 93 1.04 4.88 -6.24
N HIS A 94 1.67 5.77 -5.48
CA HIS A 94 3.11 5.94 -5.43
C HIS A 94 3.55 6.00 -3.99
N SER A 95 4.75 5.52 -3.72
CA SER A 95 5.39 5.72 -2.43
C SER A 95 6.86 6.06 -2.62
N ILE A 96 7.42 6.74 -1.63
CA ILE A 96 8.86 6.91 -1.52
C ILE A 96 9.23 6.38 -0.15
N ASP A 97 10.11 5.37 -0.12
CA ASP A 97 10.60 4.78 1.11
C ASP A 97 12.05 5.22 1.32
N ARG A 98 12.36 5.74 2.51
CA ARG A 98 13.74 6.03 2.88
C ARG A 98 14.28 4.88 3.72
N VAL A 99 15.40 4.31 3.26
CA VAL A 99 16.03 3.13 3.86
C VAL A 99 17.33 3.52 4.54
N VAL A 100 17.47 3.19 5.81
CA VAL A 100 18.68 3.42 6.60
C VAL A 100 18.98 2.15 7.37
N GLU A 101 20.20 1.65 7.24
CA GLU A 101 20.67 0.46 7.97
C GLU A 101 19.73 -0.74 7.86
N GLY A 102 19.22 -0.98 6.65
CA GLY A 102 18.40 -2.15 6.37
C GLY A 102 16.94 -2.04 6.80
N LYS A 103 16.51 -0.86 7.23
CA LYS A 103 15.12 -0.62 7.65
C LYS A 103 14.53 0.58 6.92
N ILE A 104 13.24 0.53 6.64
CA ILE A 104 12.50 1.70 6.15
C ILE A 104 12.23 2.58 7.38
N VAL A 105 12.73 3.81 7.34
CA VAL A 105 12.61 4.76 8.45
C VAL A 105 11.55 5.83 8.19
N GLU A 106 11.23 6.08 6.92
CA GLU A 106 10.17 7.00 6.50
C GLU A 106 9.53 6.46 5.23
N SER A 107 8.24 6.69 5.09
CA SER A 107 7.51 6.35 3.88
C SER A 107 6.46 7.42 3.60
N TRP A 108 6.44 7.91 2.36
CA TRP A 108 5.44 8.85 1.89
C TRP A 108 4.59 8.11 0.86
N VAL A 109 3.30 7.94 1.16
CA VAL A 109 2.39 7.13 0.35
C VAL A 109 1.23 8.00 -0.15
N GLU A 110 0.99 7.96 -1.46
CA GLU A 110 -0.16 8.62 -2.07
C GLU A 110 -0.92 7.62 -2.92
N VAL A 111 -2.23 7.55 -2.71
CA VAL A 111 -3.13 6.66 -3.46
C VAL A 111 -4.14 7.50 -4.20
N ASP A 112 -4.50 7.13 -5.42
CA ASP A 112 -5.55 7.77 -6.19
C ASP A 112 -6.92 7.42 -5.58
N MET A 113 -7.28 8.11 -4.49
CA MET A 113 -8.57 7.88 -3.81
C MET A 113 -9.75 8.35 -4.65
N LEU A 114 -9.59 9.38 -5.47
CA LEU A 114 -10.65 9.81 -6.37
C LEU A 114 -10.99 8.66 -7.33
N GLY A 115 -9.99 8.04 -7.92
CA GLY A 115 -10.18 6.88 -8.79
C GLY A 115 -10.88 5.72 -8.09
N VAL A 116 -10.51 5.44 -6.84
CA VAL A 116 -11.18 4.41 -6.03
C VAL A 116 -12.65 4.75 -5.84
N MET A 117 -12.95 5.99 -5.43
CA MET A 117 -14.34 6.41 -5.19
C MET A 117 -15.17 6.40 -6.47
N GLN A 118 -14.57 6.74 -7.62
CA GLN A 118 -15.24 6.65 -8.92
C GLN A 118 -15.58 5.19 -9.26
N GLN A 119 -14.65 4.27 -9.03
CA GLN A 119 -14.89 2.83 -9.26
C GLN A 119 -16.03 2.30 -8.39
N LEU A 120 -16.16 2.82 -7.16
CA LEU A 120 -17.23 2.44 -6.26
C LEU A 120 -18.57 3.10 -6.61
N GLY A 121 -18.57 4.06 -7.52
CA GLY A 121 -19.78 4.80 -7.88
C GLY A 121 -20.16 5.89 -6.89
N ALA A 122 -19.24 6.24 -5.97
CA ALA A 122 -19.50 7.25 -4.94
C ALA A 122 -19.35 8.68 -5.45
N VAL A 123 -18.58 8.87 -6.54
CA VAL A 123 -18.39 10.17 -7.20
C VAL A 123 -18.49 10.00 -8.71
N SER A 124 -18.88 11.09 -9.39
CA SER A 124 -19.03 11.08 -10.83
C SER A 124 -17.68 10.98 -11.55
N GLU A 125 -17.63 10.18 -12.63
CA GLU A 125 -16.46 10.07 -13.49
C GLU A 125 -16.35 11.23 -14.46
N SER A 126 -17.44 11.96 -14.68
CA SER A 126 -17.51 13.09 -15.62
C SER A 126 -17.07 14.40 -14.97
N GLY A 127 -16.19 14.31 -14.04
CA GLY A 127 -15.72 15.36 -13.18
C GLY A 127 -15.42 16.69 -13.72
#